data_39434c9ae3fc61418d9000c9c635584a
#
_entry.id   39434c9ae3fc61418d9000c9c635584a
#
_cell.length_a   1.000
_cell.length_b   1.000
_cell.length_c   1.000
_cell.angle_alpha   90.00
_cell.angle_beta   90.00
_cell.angle_gamma   90.00
#
_symmetry.space_group_name_H-M   'P 1'
#
loop_
_entity.id
_entity.type
_entity.pdbx_description
1 polymer ?
#
loop_
_entity_poly.entity_id
_entity_poly.type
_entity_poly.pdbx_seq_one_letter_code
_entity_poly.pdbx_strand_id
1 'polypeptide(L)'
;MRGLLIGVLLALVGCSSVPSYEGGPDSDQPHGIVQPEANVKLWKVDGKNALNKDTETYVSPGDHTFTFRIDHPMGSEDQHPFVYIDMPIRVVEGHRYRVAIDGEYEKGPPYDYKLKIARETKIAGYGKD
;
A
#
# COMPACT_ATOMS: atom_id res chain seq x y z
N MET A 1 -29.58 27.27 13.97
CA MET A 1 -30.35 26.98 12.84
C MET A 1 -29.51 26.59 11.66
N ARG A 2 -28.78 27.46 11.17
CA ARG A 2 -27.95 27.18 9.99
C ARG A 2 -26.95 26.09 10.24
N GLY A 3 -26.43 25.99 11.42
CA GLY A 3 -25.43 25.00 11.72
C GLY A 3 -25.90 23.59 11.49
N LEU A 4 -27.17 23.39 11.57
CA LEU A 4 -27.74 22.09 11.36
C LEU A 4 -27.49 21.59 9.95
N LEU A 5 -27.73 22.45 8.99
CA LEU A 5 -27.56 22.05 7.61
C LEU A 5 -26.13 21.71 7.31
N ILE A 6 -25.23 22.45 7.89
CA ILE A 6 -23.84 22.18 7.67
C ILE A 6 -23.45 20.81 8.19
N GLY A 7 -23.99 20.44 9.32
CA GLY A 7 -23.72 19.14 9.87
C GLY A 7 -24.18 18.02 8.95
N VAL A 8 -25.30 18.20 8.31
CA VAL A 8 -25.80 17.20 7.40
C VAL A 8 -24.86 17.02 6.21
N LEU A 9 -24.37 18.11 5.69
CA LEU A 9 -23.45 18.04 4.58
C LEU A 9 -22.18 17.29 4.94
N LEU A 10 -21.67 17.53 6.12
CA LEU A 10 -20.48 16.83 6.55
C LEU A 10 -20.68 15.33 6.60
N ALA A 11 -21.84 14.94 7.05
CA ALA A 11 -22.15 13.52 7.10
C ALA A 11 -22.12 12.89 5.72
N LEU A 12 -22.62 13.59 4.73
CA LEU A 12 -22.61 13.06 3.38
C LEU A 12 -21.20 12.92 2.85
N VAL A 13 -20.38 13.92 3.10
CA VAL A 13 -19.03 13.86 2.64
C VAL A 13 -18.28 12.70 3.27
N GLY A 14 -18.53 12.46 4.54
CA GLY A 14 -17.86 11.39 5.25
C GLY A 14 -18.16 10.01 4.71
N CYS A 15 -19.21 9.86 3.92
CA CYS A 15 -19.56 8.56 3.36
C CYS A 15 -18.87 8.27 2.04
N SER A 16 -18.12 9.21 1.49
CA SER A 16 -17.71 9.11 0.10
C SER A 16 -16.51 8.23 -0.15
N SER A 17 -15.67 8.00 0.83
CA SER A 17 -14.47 7.20 0.58
C SER A 17 -13.97 6.55 1.84
N VAL A 18 -13.27 5.44 1.63
CA VAL A 18 -12.63 4.69 2.70
C VAL A 18 -11.15 4.70 2.41
N PRO A 19 -10.32 5.19 3.34
CA PRO A 19 -8.89 5.20 3.09
C PRO A 19 -8.33 3.79 3.01
N SER A 20 -7.20 3.65 2.33
CA SER A 20 -6.55 2.36 2.14
C SER A 20 -5.93 1.83 3.43
N TYR A 21 -5.71 2.69 4.40
CA TYR A 21 -5.23 2.31 5.73
C TYR A 21 -5.64 3.43 6.68
N GLU A 22 -5.62 3.15 7.96
CA GLU A 22 -6.05 4.12 8.95
C GLU A 22 -5.21 5.38 8.88
N GLY A 23 -5.85 6.51 8.67
CA GLY A 23 -5.16 7.78 8.56
C GLY A 23 -4.63 8.08 7.17
N GLY A 24 -4.86 7.19 6.22
CA GLY A 24 -4.40 7.40 4.86
C GLY A 24 -5.24 8.38 4.09
N PRO A 25 -4.74 8.84 2.95
CA PRO A 25 -5.46 9.79 2.11
C PRO A 25 -6.51 9.08 1.27
N ASP A 26 -7.53 9.82 0.87
CA ASP A 26 -8.41 9.31 -0.17
C ASP A 26 -7.94 9.87 -1.51
N SER A 27 -8.66 9.52 -2.56
CA SER A 27 -8.19 9.84 -3.91
C SER A 27 -8.20 11.34 -4.22
N ASP A 28 -8.92 12.12 -3.42
CA ASP A 28 -8.99 13.57 -3.64
C ASP A 28 -7.87 14.31 -2.95
N GLN A 29 -7.14 13.66 -2.08
CA GLN A 29 -6.06 14.27 -1.35
C GLN A 29 -4.73 13.94 -2.01
N PRO A 30 -3.68 14.72 -1.74
CA PRO A 30 -2.36 14.40 -2.31
C PRO A 30 -1.95 12.99 -1.93
N HIS A 31 -1.49 12.23 -2.92
CA HIS A 31 -1.11 10.85 -2.67
C HIS A 31 -0.18 10.32 -3.73
N GLY A 32 0.51 9.25 -3.39
CA GLY A 32 1.13 8.35 -4.33
C GLY A 32 0.43 7.02 -4.22
N ILE A 33 0.86 6.05 -4.99
CA ILE A 33 0.28 4.71 -4.98
C ILE A 33 1.40 3.70 -4.80
N VAL A 34 1.19 2.74 -3.90
CA VAL A 34 2.07 1.60 -3.75
C VAL A 34 1.30 0.37 -4.19
N GLN A 35 1.89 -0.38 -5.10
CA GLN A 35 1.25 -1.55 -5.69
C GLN A 35 2.20 -2.72 -5.64
N PRO A 36 1.83 -3.80 -4.93
CA PRO A 36 2.68 -4.98 -4.90
C PRO A 36 2.53 -5.78 -6.18
N GLU A 37 3.63 -6.42 -6.58
CA GLU A 37 3.63 -7.30 -7.72
C GLU A 37 3.30 -8.73 -7.27
N ALA A 38 3.41 -9.69 -8.19
CA ALA A 38 3.04 -11.05 -7.90
C ALA A 38 3.78 -11.60 -6.68
N ASN A 39 3.06 -12.35 -5.85
CA ASN A 39 3.58 -13.04 -4.66
C ASN A 39 3.97 -12.10 -3.53
N VAL A 40 3.68 -10.83 -3.66
CA VAL A 40 3.95 -9.83 -2.63
C VAL A 40 2.64 -9.17 -2.25
N LYS A 41 2.43 -8.98 -0.97
CA LYS A 41 1.25 -8.30 -0.47
C LYS A 41 1.68 -7.14 0.42
N LEU A 42 1.00 -6.02 0.29
CA LEU A 42 1.23 -4.90 1.19
C LEU A 42 0.42 -5.13 2.45
N TRP A 43 1.10 -5.32 3.56
CA TRP A 43 0.45 -5.71 4.80
C TRP A 43 0.18 -4.54 5.72
N LYS A 44 1.15 -3.65 5.86
CA LYS A 44 1.01 -2.49 6.74
C LYS A 44 1.69 -1.28 6.16
N VAL A 45 1.16 -0.11 6.50
CA VAL A 45 1.76 1.18 6.21
C VAL A 45 2.00 1.86 7.55
N ASP A 46 3.26 2.09 7.90
CA ASP A 46 3.63 2.72 9.17
C ASP A 46 2.97 2.03 10.36
N GLY A 47 2.91 0.71 10.30
CA GLY A 47 2.34 -0.10 11.37
C GLY A 47 0.84 -0.24 11.34
N LYS A 48 0.16 0.37 10.39
CA LYS A 48 -1.29 0.29 10.28
C LYS A 48 -1.69 -0.65 9.17
N ASN A 49 -2.68 -1.48 9.41
CA ASN A 49 -3.09 -2.49 8.44
C ASN A 49 -3.54 -1.86 7.14
N ALA A 50 -3.03 -2.40 6.04
CA ALA A 50 -3.49 -2.01 4.72
C ALA A 50 -4.74 -2.82 4.39
N LEU A 51 -5.72 -2.16 3.79
CA LEU A 51 -7.00 -2.80 3.47
C LEU A 51 -6.96 -3.51 2.14
N ASN A 52 -6.20 -2.98 1.18
CA ASN A 52 -6.10 -3.57 -0.16
C ASN A 52 -4.72 -4.18 -0.31
N LYS A 53 -4.57 -5.42 0.18
CA LYS A 53 -3.23 -5.98 0.29
C LYS A 53 -2.66 -6.44 -1.04
N ASP A 54 -3.51 -6.72 -2.01
CA ASP A 54 -3.06 -7.24 -3.31
C ASP A 54 -3.03 -6.19 -4.40
N THR A 55 -3.65 -5.06 -4.18
CA THR A 55 -3.83 -4.08 -5.23
C THR A 55 -3.21 -2.75 -4.81
N GLU A 56 -3.81 -1.66 -5.23
CA GLU A 56 -3.26 -0.34 -5.00
C GLU A 56 -3.58 0.18 -3.61
N THR A 57 -2.61 0.84 -3.01
CA THR A 57 -2.81 1.55 -1.75
C THR A 57 -2.44 3.01 -1.95
N TYR A 58 -3.35 3.89 -1.66
CA TYR A 58 -3.09 5.33 -1.71
C TYR A 58 -2.36 5.72 -0.43
N VAL A 59 -1.24 6.42 -0.60
CA VAL A 59 -0.35 6.75 0.51
C VAL A 59 -0.04 8.23 0.46
N SER A 60 -0.03 8.88 1.61
CA SER A 60 0.33 10.30 1.65
C SER A 60 1.79 10.47 1.23
N PRO A 61 2.13 11.61 0.64
CA PRO A 61 3.53 11.86 0.27
C PRO A 61 4.42 11.91 1.50
N GLY A 62 5.68 11.53 1.33
CA GLY A 62 6.64 11.58 2.40
C GLY A 62 7.24 10.22 2.69
N ASP A 63 7.98 10.14 3.78
CA ASP A 63 8.67 8.92 4.17
C ASP A 63 7.75 8.01 4.93
N HIS A 64 7.71 6.74 4.50
CA HIS A 64 6.88 5.73 5.13
C HIS A 64 7.65 4.42 5.23
N THR A 65 7.29 3.61 6.20
CA THR A 65 7.80 2.26 6.30
C THR A 65 6.65 1.31 5.97
N PHE A 66 6.86 0.51 4.95
CA PHE A 66 5.86 -0.44 4.48
C PHE A 66 6.26 -1.84 4.92
N THR A 67 5.29 -2.60 5.40
CA THR A 67 5.51 -4.00 5.73
C THR A 67 4.86 -4.82 4.65
N PHE A 68 5.66 -5.61 3.96
CA PHE A 68 5.18 -6.50 2.91
C PHE A 68 5.26 -7.93 3.38
N ARG A 69 4.36 -8.75 2.85
CA ARG A 69 4.37 -10.17 3.12
C ARG A 69 4.64 -10.91 1.82
N ILE A 70 5.53 -11.88 1.88
CA ILE A 70 5.80 -12.77 0.75
C ILE A 70 5.32 -14.15 1.11
N ASP A 71 4.52 -14.75 0.25
CA ASP A 71 4.00 -16.08 0.46
C ASP A 71 4.93 -17.08 -0.22
N HIS A 72 5.38 -18.08 0.53
CA HIS A 72 6.27 -19.11 -0.04
C HIS A 72 5.51 -20.01 -0.97
N PRO A 73 6.12 -20.39 -2.10
CA PRO A 73 5.46 -21.31 -3.01
C PRO A 73 5.36 -22.72 -2.44
N MET A 74 6.24 -23.06 -1.52
CA MET A 74 6.29 -24.40 -0.95
C MET A 74 5.86 -24.41 0.50
N GLY A 75 5.06 -23.46 0.91
CA GLY A 75 4.62 -23.41 2.29
C GLY A 75 3.85 -24.65 2.68
N SER A 76 4.05 -25.10 3.90
CA SER A 76 3.28 -26.19 4.45
C SER A 76 2.78 -25.75 5.81
N GLU A 77 1.82 -26.50 6.36
CA GLU A 77 1.18 -26.03 7.56
C GLU A 77 2.08 -26.01 8.76
N ASP A 78 3.11 -26.79 8.80
CA ASP A 78 4.02 -26.81 9.93
C ASP A 78 5.24 -25.94 9.70
N GLN A 79 5.26 -25.13 8.64
CA GLN A 79 6.32 -24.19 8.40
C GLN A 79 5.72 -22.82 8.25
N HIS A 80 6.54 -21.80 8.43
CA HIS A 80 6.06 -20.44 8.28
C HIS A 80 6.03 -20.09 6.81
N PRO A 81 4.87 -20.15 6.16
CA PRO A 81 4.80 -19.90 4.73
C PRO A 81 4.87 -18.44 4.37
N PHE A 82 5.03 -17.57 5.38
CA PHE A 82 5.03 -16.13 5.14
C PHE A 82 6.30 -15.52 5.65
N VAL A 83 6.82 -14.56 4.89
CA VAL A 83 7.95 -13.75 5.32
C VAL A 83 7.49 -12.30 5.30
N TYR A 84 7.77 -11.57 6.37
CA TYR A 84 7.43 -10.15 6.45
C TYR A 84 8.70 -9.33 6.33
N ILE A 85 8.66 -8.32 5.49
CA ILE A 85 9.82 -7.46 5.24
C ILE A 85 9.36 -6.02 5.34
N ASP A 86 10.08 -5.23 6.13
CA ASP A 86 9.85 -3.80 6.21
C ASP A 86 10.72 -3.10 5.18
N MET A 87 10.14 -2.17 4.47
CA MET A 87 10.84 -1.45 3.42
C MET A 87 10.48 0.02 3.47
N PRO A 88 11.46 0.90 3.62
CA PRO A 88 11.18 2.33 3.58
C PRO A 88 11.04 2.80 2.15
N ILE A 89 10.06 3.65 1.91
CA ILE A 89 9.89 4.28 0.60
C ILE A 89 9.53 5.73 0.85
N ARG A 90 10.23 6.61 0.13
CA ARG A 90 9.86 8.01 0.11
C ARG A 90 8.88 8.22 -1.02
N VAL A 91 7.64 8.47 -0.67
CA VAL A 91 6.56 8.57 -1.65
C VAL A 91 6.47 9.98 -2.18
N VAL A 92 6.54 10.12 -3.48
CA VAL A 92 6.39 11.41 -4.16
C VAL A 92 4.95 11.49 -4.65
N GLU A 93 4.35 12.64 -4.42
CA GLU A 93 2.98 12.86 -4.85
C GLU A 93 2.84 12.60 -6.35
N GLY A 94 1.80 11.87 -6.72
CA GLY A 94 1.53 11.59 -8.12
C GLY A 94 2.32 10.45 -8.73
N HIS A 95 3.09 9.73 -7.92
CA HIS A 95 3.89 8.62 -8.41
C HIS A 95 3.34 7.29 -7.94
N ARG A 96 3.53 6.28 -8.79
CA ARG A 96 3.15 4.89 -8.49
C ARG A 96 4.42 4.07 -8.32
N TYR A 97 4.46 3.29 -7.28
CA TYR A 97 5.60 2.45 -6.94
C TYR A 97 5.18 0.99 -6.99
N ARG A 98 5.79 0.24 -7.90
CA ARG A 98 5.54 -1.19 -7.97
C ARG A 98 6.66 -1.89 -7.23
N VAL A 99 6.29 -2.74 -6.26
CA VAL A 99 7.24 -3.40 -5.38
C VAL A 99 7.24 -4.88 -5.70
N ALA A 100 8.42 -5.41 -5.95
CA ALA A 100 8.58 -6.79 -6.37
C ALA A 100 9.69 -7.46 -5.58
N ILE A 101 9.74 -8.77 -5.67
CA ILE A 101 10.84 -9.54 -5.10
C ILE A 101 12.08 -9.27 -5.93
N ASP A 102 13.18 -8.97 -5.24
CA ASP A 102 14.44 -8.73 -5.90
C ASP A 102 15.16 -10.06 -6.04
N GLY A 103 15.27 -10.53 -7.27
CA GLY A 103 15.89 -11.81 -7.54
C GLY A 103 14.83 -12.87 -7.78
N GLU A 104 15.20 -14.10 -7.54
CA GLU A 104 14.32 -15.21 -7.82
C GLU A 104 13.38 -15.46 -6.67
N TYR A 105 12.14 -15.85 -7.03
CA TYR A 105 11.17 -16.25 -6.05
C TYR A 105 11.51 -17.67 -5.62
N GLU A 106 12.15 -17.77 -4.47
CA GLU A 106 12.75 -18.99 -4.06
C GLU A 106 11.80 -20.04 -3.57
N LYS A 107 12.24 -21.25 -3.61
CA LYS A 107 11.40 -22.37 -3.33
C LYS A 107 11.64 -23.04 -2.01
N GLY A 108 12.77 -22.79 -1.38
CA GLY A 108 13.08 -23.47 -0.14
C GLY A 108 13.95 -22.63 0.74
N PRO A 109 14.24 -23.12 1.96
CA PRO A 109 15.05 -22.36 2.89
C PRO A 109 16.50 -22.24 2.38
N PRO A 110 17.19 -21.17 2.78
CA PRO A 110 16.67 -20.10 3.62
C PRO A 110 15.73 -19.20 2.84
N TYR A 111 14.70 -18.71 3.51
CA TYR A 111 13.75 -17.81 2.87
C TYR A 111 14.26 -16.39 3.02
N ASP A 112 15.28 -16.08 2.28
CA ASP A 112 15.99 -14.81 2.40
C ASP A 112 15.60 -13.91 1.23
N TYR A 113 14.37 -13.45 1.28
CA TYR A 113 13.84 -12.59 0.24
C TYR A 113 14.22 -11.15 0.46
N LYS A 114 14.40 -10.44 -0.64
CA LYS A 114 14.59 -9.00 -0.63
C LYS A 114 13.59 -8.39 -1.59
N LEU A 115 13.22 -7.16 -1.32
CA LEU A 115 12.27 -6.43 -2.14
C LEU A 115 12.96 -5.27 -2.81
N LYS A 116 12.37 -4.84 -3.93
CA LYS A 116 12.86 -3.68 -4.64
C LYS A 116 11.69 -2.92 -5.23
N ILE A 117 11.91 -1.66 -5.55
CA ILE A 117 10.96 -0.90 -6.35
C ILE A 117 11.25 -1.29 -7.80
N ALA A 118 10.36 -2.11 -8.35
CA ALA A 118 10.55 -2.61 -9.71
C ALA A 118 10.32 -1.52 -10.74
N ARG A 119 9.44 -0.57 -10.42
CA ARG A 119 9.12 0.50 -11.33
C ARG A 119 8.49 1.65 -10.56
N GLU A 120 8.91 2.85 -10.91
CA GLU A 120 8.29 4.06 -10.41
C GLU A 120 7.82 4.86 -11.62
N THR A 121 6.53 5.17 -11.68
CA THR A 121 5.95 5.90 -12.80
C THR A 121 5.04 6.98 -12.27
N LYS A 122 4.67 7.91 -13.14
CA LYS A 122 3.69 8.91 -12.78
C LYS A 122 2.30 8.34 -12.98
N ILE A 123 1.40 8.69 -12.07
CA ILE A 123 0.02 8.23 -12.17
C ILE A 123 -0.63 8.97 -13.33
N ALA A 124 -1.22 8.22 -14.26
CA ALA A 124 -1.84 8.81 -15.43
C ALA A 124 -2.98 9.73 -15.00
N GLY A 125 -2.97 10.95 -15.51
CA GLY A 125 -4.03 11.90 -15.22
C GLY A 125 -3.99 12.53 -13.86
N TYR A 126 -2.98 12.23 -13.05
CA TYR A 126 -2.92 12.79 -11.70
C TYR A 126 -2.81 14.32 -11.77
N GLY A 127 -3.62 14.97 -10.95
CA GLY A 127 -3.59 16.41 -10.86
C GLY A 127 -4.27 17.14 -12.00
N LYS A 128 -4.89 16.42 -12.92
CA LYS A 128 -5.63 17.03 -14.02
C LYS A 128 -7.09 17.08 -13.68
N ASP A 129 -7.72 18.16 -14.04
CA ASP A 129 -9.13 18.36 -13.77
C ASP A 129 -9.99 18.00 -14.96
#